data_e9b96f6fc78e9fd2c03ca946a12d8348
#
_entry.id   e9b96f6fc78e9fd2c03ca946a12d8348
#
_cell.length_a   1.000
_cell.length_b   1.000
_cell.length_c   1.000
_cell.angle_alpha   90.00
_cell.angle_beta   90.00
_cell.angle_gamma   90.00
#
_symmetry.space_group_name_H-M   'P 1'
#
loop_
_entity.id
_entity.type
_entity.pdbx_description
1 polymer ?
#
loop_
_entity_poly.entity_id
_entity_poly.type
_entity_poly.pdbx_seq_one_letter_code
_entity_poly.pdbx_strand_id
1 'polypeptide(L)'
;MQGSTIAAIATPPGAGGIAVVRLSGAESYQVAARVFHPANPAKKVEQAKGYTALFGHFVDREEAFDEGVALFFRAPHSYTGEDVVELSCHGGSAVARRLVEACLAAGAQPAAPGEYTRRAFLNGKLGLTQAEAVMDLISADGRQGAALANAALGGALAKKINAQKAQLTALQAHLAAWVDFPEEDVPELDPAHLRTVLGAVREELDALIRSYDAGAVLREGVDCAIVGRPNAGKSTLLNLLAGFDRAIVTPVAGTTRDVVEQAVQLGDIRLNLFDTAGLRETEDAIEAEGIRRSWKKMEEAGLILAVFDGSEPPSREDLALAQRCAGRPAIALVNKEDKPTRFDAELIAPYFAMVLPVCCREEGSRKVIAAAVARLLGTGSIDPHAASLSGQRQLSAALRARDAAAGALDAAAGGFGLDAVSVCVDDALDALCDLTGENASEAVIEQVFERFCVGK
;
A
#
# COMPACT_ATOMS: atom_id res chain seq x y z
N MET A 1 -15.62 -10.21 21.37
CA MET A 1 -16.43 -10.76 20.25
C MET A 1 -15.74 -11.97 19.57
N GLN A 2 -14.77 -12.61 20.23
CA GLN A 2 -14.23 -13.89 19.79
C GLN A 2 -15.29 -14.98 20.02
N GLY A 3 -15.77 -15.62 18.96
CA GLY A 3 -16.71 -16.74 19.01
C GLY A 3 -17.95 -16.60 18.12
N SER A 4 -18.26 -15.41 17.58
CA SER A 4 -19.39 -15.25 16.66
C SER A 4 -19.01 -15.68 15.24
N THR A 5 -19.95 -16.31 14.53
CA THR A 5 -19.79 -16.56 13.09
C THR A 5 -20.18 -15.31 12.32
N ILE A 6 -19.32 -14.85 11.43
CA ILE A 6 -19.50 -13.64 10.63
C ILE A 6 -19.77 -13.95 9.16
N ALA A 7 -20.46 -13.03 8.47
CA ALA A 7 -20.75 -13.11 7.04
C ALA A 7 -20.55 -11.78 6.35
N ALA A 8 -19.97 -11.80 5.15
CA ALA A 8 -19.91 -10.64 4.25
C ALA A 8 -19.73 -11.07 2.79
N ILE A 9 -20.02 -10.15 1.86
CA ILE A 9 -19.63 -10.29 0.45
C ILE A 9 -18.12 -10.06 0.36
N ALA A 10 -17.40 -11.04 -0.20
CA ALA A 10 -15.94 -11.02 -0.34
C ALA A 10 -15.47 -10.55 -1.73
N THR A 11 -16.37 -10.38 -2.69
CA THR A 11 -16.08 -9.85 -4.03
C THR A 11 -16.37 -8.35 -4.10
N PRO A 12 -15.70 -7.60 -5.02
CA PRO A 12 -15.99 -6.18 -5.20
C PRO A 12 -17.46 -5.91 -5.49
N PRO A 13 -18.02 -4.76 -5.07
CA PRO A 13 -19.39 -4.36 -5.41
C PRO A 13 -19.51 -4.11 -6.91
N GLY A 14 -20.63 -4.56 -7.50
CA GLY A 14 -20.94 -4.38 -8.93
C GLY A 14 -21.53 -5.64 -9.55
N ALA A 15 -21.99 -5.53 -10.79
CA ALA A 15 -22.49 -6.68 -11.56
C ALA A 15 -21.30 -7.46 -12.13
N GLY A 16 -21.24 -8.75 -11.85
CA GLY A 16 -20.22 -9.66 -12.36
C GLY A 16 -20.80 -11.04 -12.66
N GLY A 17 -19.97 -11.97 -13.14
CA GLY A 17 -20.43 -13.36 -13.36
C GLY A 17 -20.69 -14.11 -12.06
N ILE A 18 -19.90 -13.84 -11.02
CA ILE A 18 -19.93 -14.55 -9.73
C ILE A 18 -19.75 -13.53 -8.60
N ALA A 19 -20.49 -13.74 -7.50
CA ALA A 19 -20.24 -13.11 -6.21
C ALA A 19 -19.96 -14.19 -5.16
N VAL A 20 -19.10 -13.86 -4.19
CA VAL A 20 -18.74 -14.77 -3.09
C VAL A 20 -19.18 -14.17 -1.76
N VAL A 21 -19.98 -14.89 -0.99
CA VAL A 21 -20.28 -14.60 0.41
C VAL A 21 -19.41 -15.52 1.27
N ARG A 22 -18.66 -14.94 2.19
CA ARG A 22 -17.77 -15.68 3.10
C ARG A 22 -18.35 -15.73 4.49
N LEU A 23 -18.35 -16.92 5.07
CA LEU A 23 -18.65 -17.21 6.48
C LEU A 23 -17.37 -17.59 7.20
N SER A 24 -17.15 -17.11 8.42
CA SER A 24 -16.04 -17.52 9.28
C SER A 24 -16.48 -17.60 10.73
N GLY A 25 -16.12 -18.67 11.43
CA GLY A 25 -16.44 -18.92 12.82
C GLY A 25 -16.93 -20.34 13.08
N ALA A 26 -17.13 -20.68 14.35
CA ALA A 26 -17.45 -22.04 14.78
C ALA A 26 -18.76 -22.60 14.19
N GLU A 27 -19.72 -21.73 13.89
CA GLU A 27 -21.03 -22.14 13.34
C GLU A 27 -21.13 -21.97 11.81
N SER A 28 -20.02 -21.72 11.11
CA SER A 28 -20.04 -21.46 9.65
C SER A 28 -20.69 -22.58 8.85
N TYR A 29 -20.49 -23.84 9.24
CA TYR A 29 -21.08 -24.99 8.57
C TYR A 29 -22.56 -25.13 8.87
N GLN A 30 -22.98 -24.82 10.11
CA GLN A 30 -24.41 -24.87 10.51
C GLN A 30 -25.19 -23.74 9.82
N VAL A 31 -24.61 -22.53 9.75
CA VAL A 31 -25.21 -21.41 9.00
C VAL A 31 -25.32 -21.76 7.52
N ALA A 32 -24.24 -22.28 6.93
CA ALA A 32 -24.24 -22.69 5.53
C ALA A 32 -25.26 -23.80 5.24
N ALA A 33 -25.45 -24.77 6.15
CA ALA A 33 -26.45 -25.84 5.98
C ALA A 33 -27.89 -25.34 5.95
N ARG A 34 -28.18 -24.19 6.56
CA ARG A 34 -29.52 -23.57 6.56
C ARG A 34 -29.79 -22.77 5.27
N VAL A 35 -28.77 -22.34 4.56
CA VAL A 35 -28.90 -21.45 3.38
C VAL A 35 -28.47 -22.11 2.08
N PHE A 36 -27.88 -23.31 2.14
CA PHE A 36 -27.39 -24.04 0.96
C PHE A 36 -27.77 -25.52 1.01
N HIS A 37 -28.48 -25.98 0.00
CA HIS A 37 -28.91 -27.38 -0.16
C HIS A 37 -28.09 -28.01 -1.29
N PRO A 38 -27.19 -28.98 -1.00
CA PRO A 38 -26.46 -29.71 -2.03
C PRO A 38 -27.39 -30.38 -3.05
N ALA A 39 -27.07 -30.30 -4.34
CA ALA A 39 -27.78 -30.96 -5.42
C ALA A 39 -27.78 -32.50 -5.27
N ASN A 40 -26.74 -33.04 -4.65
CA ASN A 40 -26.71 -34.46 -4.24
C ASN A 40 -27.21 -34.60 -2.79
N PRO A 41 -28.42 -35.14 -2.55
CA PRO A 41 -29.01 -35.22 -1.21
C PRO A 41 -28.25 -36.17 -0.25
N ALA A 42 -27.37 -37.02 -0.77
CA ALA A 42 -26.48 -37.84 0.07
C ALA A 42 -25.32 -37.05 0.70
N LYS A 43 -25.08 -35.83 0.24
CA LYS A 43 -24.04 -34.93 0.79
C LYS A 43 -24.69 -33.99 1.82
N LYS A 44 -24.04 -33.89 3.00
CA LYS A 44 -24.45 -32.99 4.07
C LYS A 44 -23.40 -31.93 4.29
N VAL A 45 -23.82 -30.68 4.39
CA VAL A 45 -22.91 -29.52 4.56
C VAL A 45 -22.11 -29.67 5.85
N GLU A 46 -22.73 -30.05 6.95
CA GLU A 46 -22.07 -30.17 8.26
C GLU A 46 -20.97 -31.24 8.28
N GLN A 47 -21.09 -32.23 7.38
CA GLN A 47 -20.11 -33.34 7.25
C GLN A 47 -19.08 -33.10 6.15
N ALA A 48 -19.14 -31.93 5.47
CA ALA A 48 -18.19 -31.60 4.43
C ALA A 48 -16.75 -31.53 4.99
N LYS A 49 -15.82 -32.19 4.28
CA LYS A 49 -14.40 -32.14 4.64
C LYS A 49 -13.82 -30.79 4.21
N GLY A 50 -12.76 -30.36 4.88
CA GLY A 50 -11.97 -29.23 4.42
C GLY A 50 -11.45 -29.45 2.99
N TYR A 51 -11.31 -28.34 2.24
CA TYR A 51 -10.87 -28.31 0.82
C TYR A 51 -11.78 -29.09 -0.12
N THR A 52 -13.10 -29.08 0.15
CA THR A 52 -14.09 -29.68 -0.75
C THR A 52 -15.05 -28.64 -1.27
N ALA A 53 -15.67 -28.95 -2.42
CA ALA A 53 -16.69 -28.15 -3.06
C ALA A 53 -17.96 -28.96 -3.26
N LEU A 54 -19.12 -28.33 -3.07
CA LEU A 54 -20.44 -28.89 -3.37
C LEU A 54 -21.20 -27.91 -4.27
N PHE A 55 -21.82 -28.45 -5.33
CA PHE A 55 -22.83 -27.72 -6.11
C PHE A 55 -24.19 -27.91 -5.48
N GLY A 56 -25.06 -26.86 -5.49
CA GLY A 56 -26.37 -26.90 -4.93
C GLY A 56 -27.17 -25.61 -5.12
N HIS A 57 -28.23 -25.46 -4.36
CA HIS A 57 -29.17 -24.33 -4.42
C HIS A 57 -29.06 -23.50 -3.15
N PHE A 58 -29.06 -22.18 -3.32
CA PHE A 58 -29.20 -21.24 -2.22
C PHE A 58 -30.68 -21.03 -1.88
N VAL A 59 -30.99 -21.08 -0.59
CA VAL A 59 -32.37 -21.01 -0.10
C VAL A 59 -32.51 -19.92 0.95
N ASP A 60 -33.68 -19.28 0.96
CA ASP A 60 -34.13 -18.35 1.99
C ASP A 60 -35.52 -18.76 2.40
N ARG A 61 -35.73 -19.13 3.69
CA ARG A 61 -37.03 -19.60 4.22
C ARG A 61 -37.70 -20.67 3.34
N GLU A 62 -36.94 -21.67 2.92
CA GLU A 62 -37.36 -22.79 2.05
C GLU A 62 -37.57 -22.44 0.55
N GLU A 63 -37.46 -21.15 0.15
CA GLU A 63 -37.49 -20.75 -1.24
C GLU A 63 -36.07 -20.81 -1.87
N ALA A 64 -35.89 -21.62 -2.89
CA ALA A 64 -34.66 -21.60 -3.68
C ALA A 64 -34.65 -20.36 -4.58
N PHE A 65 -33.60 -19.52 -4.48
CA PHE A 65 -33.52 -18.25 -5.22
C PHE A 65 -32.31 -18.17 -6.14
N ASP A 66 -31.34 -19.07 -5.97
CA ASP A 66 -30.16 -19.15 -6.85
C ASP A 66 -29.49 -20.53 -6.74
N GLU A 67 -28.54 -20.81 -7.60
CA GLU A 67 -27.68 -22.00 -7.55
C GLU A 67 -26.22 -21.63 -7.64
N GLY A 68 -25.34 -22.50 -7.12
CA GLY A 68 -23.91 -22.24 -7.15
C GLY A 68 -23.08 -23.24 -6.38
N VAL A 69 -21.92 -22.83 -5.94
CA VAL A 69 -20.91 -23.68 -5.31
C VAL A 69 -20.61 -23.21 -3.91
N ALA A 70 -20.61 -24.14 -2.95
CA ALA A 70 -20.08 -23.91 -1.61
C ALA A 70 -18.70 -24.57 -1.47
N LEU A 71 -17.70 -23.79 -1.01
CA LEU A 71 -16.36 -24.25 -0.68
C LEU A 71 -16.20 -24.31 0.82
N PHE A 72 -15.58 -25.37 1.32
CA PHE A 72 -15.47 -25.68 2.75
C PHE A 72 -14.03 -25.74 3.22
N PHE A 73 -13.73 -25.06 4.33
CA PHE A 73 -12.40 -25.06 4.96
C PHE A 73 -12.56 -25.31 6.46
N ARG A 74 -11.86 -26.33 6.98
CA ARG A 74 -11.86 -26.65 8.40
C ARG A 74 -10.70 -26.01 9.13
N ALA A 75 -10.97 -25.52 10.32
CA ALA A 75 -9.94 -25.07 11.25
C ALA A 75 -8.87 -26.18 11.50
N PRO A 76 -7.58 -25.81 11.64
CA PRO A 76 -6.99 -24.48 11.47
C PRO A 76 -6.59 -24.18 10.02
N HIS A 77 -6.98 -25.04 9.05
CA HIS A 77 -6.56 -24.95 7.64
C HIS A 77 -7.51 -24.09 6.80
N SER A 78 -7.62 -22.81 7.19
CA SER A 78 -8.42 -21.78 6.51
C SER A 78 -7.67 -20.44 6.54
N TYR A 79 -8.21 -19.41 5.91
CA TYR A 79 -7.66 -18.07 5.93
C TYR A 79 -7.62 -17.48 7.34
N THR A 80 -8.73 -17.56 8.06
CA THR A 80 -8.86 -17.02 9.44
C THR A 80 -8.32 -17.95 10.52
N GLY A 81 -8.02 -19.21 10.19
CA GLY A 81 -7.75 -20.26 11.19
C GLY A 81 -9.01 -20.85 11.84
N GLU A 82 -10.18 -20.34 11.52
CA GLU A 82 -11.50 -20.84 11.96
C GLU A 82 -12.12 -21.77 10.89
N ASP A 83 -13.29 -22.36 11.17
CA ASP A 83 -14.12 -22.96 10.12
C ASP A 83 -14.60 -21.86 9.18
N VAL A 84 -14.41 -22.04 7.86
CA VAL A 84 -14.78 -21.09 6.82
C VAL A 84 -15.61 -21.77 5.75
N VAL A 85 -16.66 -21.10 5.28
CA VAL A 85 -17.43 -21.51 4.10
C VAL A 85 -17.53 -20.34 3.14
N GLU A 86 -17.21 -20.57 1.87
CA GLU A 86 -17.40 -19.61 0.79
C GLU A 86 -18.54 -20.06 -0.11
N LEU A 87 -19.55 -19.21 -0.24
CA LEU A 87 -20.76 -19.44 -1.01
C LEU A 87 -20.68 -18.60 -2.29
N SER A 88 -20.42 -19.26 -3.44
CA SER A 88 -20.31 -18.62 -4.74
C SER A 88 -21.67 -18.67 -5.46
N CYS A 89 -22.30 -17.52 -5.60
CA CYS A 89 -23.59 -17.31 -6.25
C CYS A 89 -23.43 -16.51 -7.56
N HIS A 90 -24.50 -16.31 -8.33
CA HIS A 90 -24.48 -15.39 -9.46
C HIS A 90 -24.18 -13.95 -8.99
N GLY A 91 -23.37 -13.22 -9.75
CA GLY A 91 -22.77 -11.94 -9.40
C GLY A 91 -23.68 -10.72 -9.50
N GLY A 92 -25.00 -10.92 -9.42
CA GLY A 92 -25.95 -9.83 -9.29
C GLY A 92 -25.99 -9.27 -7.88
N SER A 93 -25.99 -7.94 -7.73
CA SER A 93 -25.98 -7.28 -6.41
C SER A 93 -27.19 -7.67 -5.54
N ALA A 94 -28.34 -7.93 -6.15
CA ALA A 94 -29.55 -8.38 -5.45
C ALA A 94 -29.40 -9.81 -4.90
N VAL A 95 -28.81 -10.72 -5.70
CA VAL A 95 -28.59 -12.11 -5.32
C VAL A 95 -27.58 -12.20 -4.17
N ALA A 96 -26.43 -11.54 -4.31
CA ALA A 96 -25.38 -11.52 -3.29
C ALA A 96 -25.91 -10.93 -1.95
N ARG A 97 -26.70 -9.86 -2.01
CA ARG A 97 -27.32 -9.24 -0.83
C ARG A 97 -28.31 -10.20 -0.18
N ARG A 98 -29.21 -10.84 -0.96
CA ARG A 98 -30.15 -11.82 -0.44
C ARG A 98 -29.44 -12.99 0.25
N LEU A 99 -28.31 -13.45 -0.32
CA LEU A 99 -27.53 -14.53 0.28
C LEU A 99 -26.92 -14.11 1.63
N VAL A 100 -26.38 -12.88 1.74
CA VAL A 100 -25.89 -12.37 3.03
C VAL A 100 -27.03 -12.27 4.04
N GLU A 101 -28.17 -11.69 3.64
CA GLU A 101 -29.37 -11.57 4.52
C GLU A 101 -29.84 -12.95 5.01
N ALA A 102 -29.85 -13.96 4.13
CA ALA A 102 -30.15 -15.33 4.52
C ALA A 102 -29.14 -15.89 5.54
N CYS A 103 -27.84 -15.65 5.35
CA CYS A 103 -26.82 -16.05 6.32
C CYS A 103 -27.01 -15.36 7.68
N LEU A 104 -27.33 -14.06 7.68
CA LEU A 104 -27.60 -13.32 8.92
C LEU A 104 -28.84 -13.84 9.63
N ALA A 105 -29.93 -14.11 8.88
CA ALA A 105 -31.14 -14.73 9.43
C ALA A 105 -30.90 -16.14 9.96
N ALA A 106 -29.91 -16.86 9.39
CA ALA A 106 -29.46 -18.16 9.85
C ALA A 106 -28.53 -18.14 11.07
N GLY A 107 -28.19 -16.94 11.62
CA GLY A 107 -27.44 -16.78 12.87
C GLY A 107 -26.04 -16.22 12.72
N ALA A 108 -25.59 -15.88 11.51
CA ALA A 108 -24.36 -15.14 11.33
C ALA A 108 -24.52 -13.68 11.76
N GLN A 109 -23.42 -13.02 12.07
CA GLN A 109 -23.34 -11.58 12.29
C GLN A 109 -22.67 -10.89 11.08
N PRO A 110 -22.99 -9.62 10.80
CA PRO A 110 -22.28 -8.90 9.75
C PRO A 110 -20.81 -8.71 10.14
N ALA A 111 -19.91 -8.98 9.21
CA ALA A 111 -18.48 -8.75 9.42
C ALA A 111 -18.16 -7.25 9.41
N ALA A 112 -17.28 -6.81 10.31
CA ALA A 112 -16.69 -5.49 10.30
C ALA A 112 -15.62 -5.36 9.18
N PRO A 113 -15.19 -4.13 8.82
CA PRO A 113 -14.04 -3.93 7.94
C PRO A 113 -12.81 -4.68 8.46
N GLY A 114 -12.12 -5.42 7.56
CA GLY A 114 -10.91 -6.15 7.90
C GLY A 114 -11.07 -7.33 8.88
N GLU A 115 -12.29 -7.71 9.26
CA GLU A 115 -12.48 -8.65 10.36
C GLU A 115 -11.92 -10.05 10.07
N TYR A 116 -11.96 -10.53 8.82
CA TYR A 116 -11.39 -11.83 8.48
C TYR A 116 -9.87 -11.81 8.62
N THR A 117 -9.20 -10.76 8.16
CA THR A 117 -7.75 -10.61 8.30
C THR A 117 -7.34 -10.36 9.75
N ARG A 118 -8.16 -9.62 10.52
CA ARG A 118 -7.97 -9.45 11.96
C ARG A 118 -8.03 -10.80 12.70
N ARG A 119 -8.99 -11.65 12.36
CA ARG A 119 -9.09 -13.01 12.93
C ARG A 119 -7.89 -13.88 12.53
N ALA A 120 -7.44 -13.79 11.27
CA ALA A 120 -6.22 -14.46 10.82
C ALA A 120 -5.01 -14.02 11.65
N PHE A 121 -4.85 -12.72 11.92
CA PHE A 121 -3.81 -12.18 12.79
C PHE A 121 -3.94 -12.69 14.24
N LEU A 122 -5.12 -12.58 14.85
CA LEU A 122 -5.36 -13.01 16.24
C LEU A 122 -5.16 -14.53 16.43
N ASN A 123 -5.43 -15.32 15.39
CA ASN A 123 -5.22 -16.76 15.38
C ASN A 123 -3.79 -17.18 14.94
N GLY A 124 -2.86 -16.21 14.83
CA GLY A 124 -1.46 -16.45 14.51
C GLY A 124 -1.18 -16.94 13.08
N LYS A 125 -2.12 -16.76 12.16
CA LYS A 125 -1.95 -17.11 10.73
C LYS A 125 -1.07 -16.11 9.99
N LEU A 126 -1.10 -14.86 10.41
CA LEU A 126 -0.36 -13.72 9.83
C LEU A 126 0.21 -12.86 10.95
N GLY A 127 1.40 -12.31 10.73
CA GLY A 127 1.90 -11.19 11.54
C GLY A 127 1.26 -9.88 11.13
N LEU A 128 1.40 -8.81 11.95
CA LEU A 128 0.77 -7.51 11.67
C LEU A 128 1.28 -6.89 10.35
N THR A 129 2.59 -6.98 10.06
CA THR A 129 3.19 -6.52 8.81
C THR A 129 2.65 -7.27 7.58
N GLN A 130 2.34 -8.56 7.72
CA GLN A 130 1.72 -9.36 6.66
C GLN A 130 0.24 -9.00 6.47
N ALA A 131 -0.46 -8.72 7.58
CA ALA A 131 -1.84 -8.26 7.51
C ALA A 131 -1.93 -6.91 6.76
N GLU A 132 -1.08 -5.93 7.07
CA GLU A 132 -0.99 -4.67 6.34
C GLU A 132 -0.75 -4.91 4.84
N ALA A 133 0.15 -5.84 4.47
CA ALA A 133 0.47 -6.18 3.09
C ALA A 133 -0.71 -6.78 2.29
N VAL A 134 -1.74 -7.33 2.95
CA VAL A 134 -2.97 -7.80 2.27
C VAL A 134 -3.65 -6.64 1.55
N MET A 135 -3.75 -5.47 2.20
CA MET A 135 -4.36 -4.28 1.56
C MET A 135 -3.48 -3.70 0.48
N ASP A 136 -2.15 -3.67 0.70
CA ASP A 136 -1.20 -3.23 -0.32
C ASP A 136 -1.35 -4.08 -1.59
N LEU A 137 -1.50 -5.40 -1.45
CA LEU A 137 -1.67 -6.31 -2.59
C LEU A 137 -3.00 -6.10 -3.33
N ILE A 138 -4.08 -5.81 -2.59
CA ILE A 138 -5.41 -5.56 -3.18
C ILE A 138 -5.45 -4.24 -3.94
N SER A 139 -4.74 -3.22 -3.44
CA SER A 139 -4.71 -1.87 -4.03
C SER A 139 -3.60 -1.67 -5.05
N ALA A 140 -2.72 -2.65 -5.25
CA ALA A 140 -1.63 -2.56 -6.20
C ALA A 140 -2.12 -2.54 -7.65
N ASP A 141 -1.88 -1.46 -8.37
CA ASP A 141 -2.23 -1.30 -9.78
C ASP A 141 -1.10 -1.69 -10.75
N GLY A 142 0.17 -1.71 -10.28
CA GLY A 142 1.37 -2.05 -11.06
C GLY A 142 1.99 -3.38 -10.67
N ARG A 143 2.74 -3.99 -11.60
CA ARG A 143 3.42 -5.27 -11.35
C ARG A 143 4.45 -5.19 -10.23
N GLN A 144 5.23 -4.12 -10.17
CA GLN A 144 6.25 -3.95 -9.14
C GLN A 144 5.59 -3.72 -7.76
N GLY A 145 4.52 -2.91 -7.69
CA GLY A 145 3.74 -2.72 -6.46
C GLY A 145 3.15 -4.03 -5.94
N ALA A 146 2.53 -4.82 -6.83
CA ALA A 146 2.01 -6.13 -6.48
C ALA A 146 3.11 -7.11 -6.02
N ALA A 147 4.30 -7.08 -6.64
CA ALA A 147 5.42 -7.92 -6.24
C ALA A 147 5.97 -7.52 -4.85
N LEU A 148 6.11 -6.21 -4.56
CA LEU A 148 6.49 -5.71 -3.23
C LEU A 148 5.47 -6.14 -2.16
N ALA A 149 4.18 -5.95 -2.42
CA ALA A 149 3.12 -6.36 -1.49
C ALA A 149 3.12 -7.89 -1.27
N ASN A 150 3.35 -8.68 -2.33
CA ASN A 150 3.45 -10.13 -2.21
C ASN A 150 4.70 -10.57 -1.42
N ALA A 151 5.84 -9.89 -1.59
CA ALA A 151 7.04 -10.14 -0.78
C ALA A 151 6.80 -9.82 0.70
N ALA A 152 6.11 -8.70 0.99
CA ALA A 152 5.73 -8.33 2.35
C ALA A 152 4.74 -9.34 2.96
N LEU A 153 3.73 -9.78 2.20
CA LEU A 153 2.79 -10.84 2.59
C LEU A 153 3.51 -12.17 2.85
N GLY A 154 4.55 -12.49 2.07
CA GLY A 154 5.46 -13.61 2.29
C GLY A 154 6.37 -13.46 3.51
N GLY A 155 6.30 -12.35 4.25
CA GLY A 155 7.04 -12.11 5.50
C GLY A 155 8.48 -11.64 5.30
N ALA A 156 8.86 -11.12 4.13
CA ALA A 156 10.22 -10.66 3.86
C ALA A 156 10.71 -9.62 4.88
N LEU A 157 9.85 -8.63 5.21
CA LEU A 157 10.15 -7.63 6.23
C LEU A 157 10.29 -8.25 7.63
N ALA A 158 9.31 -9.05 8.05
CA ALA A 158 9.32 -9.70 9.36
C ALA A 158 10.57 -10.56 9.55
N LYS A 159 10.96 -11.34 8.52
CA LYS A 159 12.18 -12.17 8.56
C LYS A 159 13.44 -11.31 8.73
N LYS A 160 13.53 -10.19 8.01
CA LYS A 160 14.68 -9.28 8.11
C LYS A 160 14.76 -8.64 9.49
N ILE A 161 13.65 -8.13 10.01
CA ILE A 161 13.59 -7.48 11.33
C ILE A 161 13.87 -8.49 12.45
N ASN A 162 13.33 -9.71 12.39
CA ASN A 162 13.59 -10.73 13.37
C ASN A 162 15.07 -11.16 13.44
N ALA A 163 15.79 -11.10 12.31
CA ALA A 163 17.24 -11.33 12.32
C ALA A 163 17.97 -10.23 13.09
N GLN A 164 17.57 -8.95 12.93
CA GLN A 164 18.15 -7.83 13.68
C GLN A 164 17.79 -7.93 15.18
N LYS A 165 16.54 -8.25 15.49
CA LYS A 165 16.11 -8.49 16.89
C LYS A 165 16.94 -9.56 17.56
N ALA A 166 17.21 -10.69 16.91
CA ALA A 166 17.99 -11.77 17.47
C ALA A 166 19.43 -11.31 17.82
N GLN A 167 20.05 -10.48 16.96
CA GLN A 167 21.38 -9.91 17.22
C GLN A 167 21.37 -8.95 18.42
N LEU A 168 20.39 -8.04 18.47
CA LEU A 168 20.25 -7.10 19.59
C LEU A 168 19.90 -7.82 20.90
N THR A 169 19.04 -8.85 20.86
CA THR A 169 18.70 -9.66 22.05
C THR A 169 19.93 -10.37 22.62
N ALA A 170 20.78 -10.94 21.76
CA ALA A 170 22.03 -11.57 22.21
C ALA A 170 23.00 -10.54 22.82
N LEU A 171 23.07 -9.34 22.22
CA LEU A 171 23.86 -8.23 22.76
C LEU A 171 23.33 -7.76 24.10
N GLN A 172 22.00 -7.57 24.22
CA GLN A 172 21.32 -7.15 25.45
C GLN A 172 21.51 -8.15 26.59
N ALA A 173 21.40 -9.45 26.30
CA ALA A 173 21.65 -10.49 27.30
C ALA A 173 23.08 -10.41 27.85
N HIS A 174 24.07 -10.11 27.01
CA HIS A 174 25.47 -9.97 27.46
C HIS A 174 25.65 -8.68 28.29
N LEU A 175 25.05 -7.56 27.85
CA LEU A 175 25.06 -6.26 28.56
C LEU A 175 24.41 -6.41 29.94
N ALA A 176 23.23 -7.03 30.04
CA ALA A 176 22.53 -7.26 31.30
C ALA A 176 23.32 -8.13 32.25
N ALA A 177 23.92 -9.22 31.75
CA ALA A 177 24.77 -10.08 32.60
C ALA A 177 25.96 -9.29 33.16
N TRP A 178 26.59 -8.44 32.39
CA TRP A 178 27.72 -7.63 32.82
C TRP A 178 27.34 -6.53 33.81
N VAL A 179 26.18 -5.93 33.68
CA VAL A 179 25.65 -4.88 34.58
C VAL A 179 25.17 -5.48 35.91
N ASP A 180 24.43 -6.63 35.86
CA ASP A 180 23.78 -7.22 37.04
C ASP A 180 24.74 -8.06 37.88
N PHE A 181 25.79 -8.60 37.28
CA PHE A 181 26.74 -9.51 37.94
C PHE A 181 28.19 -9.03 37.80
N PRO A 182 28.55 -7.83 38.28
CA PRO A 182 29.89 -7.26 38.11
C PRO A 182 31.00 -8.02 38.87
N GLU A 183 30.66 -8.90 39.82
CA GLU A 183 31.59 -9.70 40.57
C GLU A 183 31.77 -11.13 40.00
N GLU A 184 31.02 -11.50 38.97
CA GLU A 184 31.16 -12.79 38.30
C GLU A 184 32.12 -12.69 37.10
N ASP A 185 32.72 -13.82 36.69
CA ASP A 185 33.60 -13.92 35.50
C ASP A 185 32.79 -13.80 34.18
N VAL A 186 32.02 -12.72 34.04
CA VAL A 186 31.34 -12.40 32.75
C VAL A 186 32.41 -11.89 31.81
N PRO A 187 32.57 -12.48 30.60
CA PRO A 187 33.54 -11.98 29.62
C PRO A 187 33.32 -10.50 29.30
N GLU A 188 34.41 -9.73 29.29
CA GLU A 188 34.35 -8.32 28.92
C GLU A 188 33.75 -8.15 27.52
N LEU A 189 32.81 -7.22 27.39
CA LEU A 189 32.15 -6.95 26.09
C LEU A 189 33.16 -6.27 25.15
N ASP A 190 33.52 -6.96 24.06
CA ASP A 190 34.41 -6.38 23.05
C ASP A 190 33.76 -5.13 22.40
N PRO A 191 34.33 -3.92 22.59
CA PRO A 191 33.81 -2.70 21.97
C PRO A 191 33.75 -2.75 20.44
N ALA A 192 34.59 -3.56 19.79
CA ALA A 192 34.56 -3.74 18.36
C ALA A 192 33.36 -4.57 17.92
N HIS A 193 33.03 -5.63 18.67
CA HIS A 193 31.85 -6.44 18.42
C HIS A 193 30.56 -5.62 18.59
N LEU A 194 30.46 -4.85 19.68
CA LEU A 194 29.32 -3.97 19.95
C LEU A 194 29.11 -2.98 18.78
N ARG A 195 30.17 -2.29 18.35
CA ARG A 195 30.09 -1.38 17.20
C ARG A 195 29.69 -2.08 15.91
N THR A 196 30.17 -3.30 15.69
CA THR A 196 29.83 -4.08 14.49
C THR A 196 28.35 -4.43 14.45
N VAL A 197 27.80 -4.94 15.56
CA VAL A 197 26.38 -5.34 15.64
C VAL A 197 25.47 -4.12 15.49
N LEU A 198 25.69 -3.07 16.28
CA LEU A 198 24.86 -1.86 16.23
C LEU A 198 24.98 -1.12 14.89
N GLY A 199 26.18 -1.09 14.31
CA GLY A 199 26.42 -0.51 12.99
C GLY A 199 25.67 -1.26 11.90
N ALA A 200 25.69 -2.58 11.91
CA ALA A 200 24.94 -3.40 10.95
C ALA A 200 23.43 -3.20 11.07
N VAL A 201 22.88 -3.16 12.28
CA VAL A 201 21.46 -2.89 12.54
C VAL A 201 21.08 -1.51 11.99
N ARG A 202 21.86 -0.47 12.28
CA ARG A 202 21.61 0.89 11.80
C ARG A 202 21.63 0.96 10.27
N GLU A 203 22.64 0.38 9.60
CA GLU A 203 22.76 0.39 8.15
C GLU A 203 21.57 -0.31 7.46
N GLU A 204 21.12 -1.43 8.01
CA GLU A 204 19.96 -2.16 7.50
C GLU A 204 18.66 -1.36 7.65
N LEU A 205 18.46 -0.68 8.78
CA LEU A 205 17.31 0.20 9.01
C LEU A 205 17.36 1.43 8.10
N ASP A 206 18.54 2.04 7.92
CA ASP A 206 18.73 3.16 6.99
C ASP A 206 18.42 2.75 5.54
N ALA A 207 18.76 1.53 5.12
CA ALA A 207 18.44 1.02 3.80
C ALA A 207 16.91 0.87 3.60
N LEU A 208 16.20 0.33 4.60
CA LEU A 208 14.73 0.23 4.58
C LEU A 208 14.07 1.60 4.54
N ILE A 209 14.55 2.55 5.35
CA ILE A 209 14.01 3.92 5.42
C ILE A 209 14.22 4.65 4.08
N ARG A 210 15.43 4.57 3.48
CA ARG A 210 15.70 5.20 2.18
C ARG A 210 14.83 4.69 1.04
N SER A 211 14.41 3.42 1.08
CA SER A 211 13.56 2.82 0.05
C SER A 211 12.07 3.10 0.24
N TYR A 212 11.68 3.73 1.37
CA TYR A 212 10.27 3.89 1.75
C TYR A 212 9.47 4.73 0.76
N ASP A 213 9.96 5.93 0.41
CA ASP A 213 9.22 6.87 -0.46
C ASP A 213 9.00 6.29 -1.86
N ALA A 214 10.03 5.70 -2.46
CA ALA A 214 9.92 5.07 -3.77
C ALA A 214 9.01 3.81 -3.72
N GLY A 215 9.04 3.06 -2.63
CA GLY A 215 8.10 1.96 -2.37
C GLY A 215 6.66 2.45 -2.21
N ALA A 216 6.42 3.58 -1.56
CA ALA A 216 5.11 4.21 -1.42
C ALA A 216 4.54 4.61 -2.79
N VAL A 217 5.37 5.19 -3.66
CA VAL A 217 4.97 5.52 -5.04
C VAL A 217 4.50 4.29 -5.81
N LEU A 218 5.15 3.15 -5.66
CA LEU A 218 4.76 1.90 -6.33
C LEU A 218 3.46 1.30 -5.78
N ARG A 219 3.14 1.52 -4.50
CA ARG A 219 1.93 1.00 -3.84
C ARG A 219 0.72 1.92 -4.01
N GLU A 220 0.90 3.21 -3.74
CA GLU A 220 -0.18 4.19 -3.62
C GLU A 220 -0.32 5.05 -4.88
N GLY A 221 0.70 5.04 -5.74
CA GLY A 221 0.82 5.96 -6.86
C GLY A 221 1.37 7.32 -6.43
N VAL A 222 1.33 8.28 -7.33
CA VAL A 222 1.78 9.64 -7.08
C VAL A 222 0.78 10.65 -7.62
N ASP A 223 0.52 11.68 -6.84
CA ASP A 223 -0.27 12.83 -7.25
C ASP A 223 0.50 13.66 -8.27
N CYS A 224 -0.07 13.79 -9.47
CA CYS A 224 0.60 14.38 -10.61
C CYS A 224 -0.15 15.58 -11.16
N ALA A 225 0.52 16.72 -11.20
CA ALA A 225 0.02 17.92 -11.83
C ALA A 225 0.57 18.07 -13.26
N ILE A 226 -0.32 18.25 -14.25
CA ILE A 226 0.06 18.60 -15.62
C ILE A 226 -0.13 20.12 -15.81
N VAL A 227 0.97 20.83 -16.03
CA VAL A 227 0.96 22.30 -16.14
C VAL A 227 1.57 22.77 -17.47
N GLY A 228 1.27 23.98 -17.89
CA GLY A 228 1.78 24.56 -19.13
C GLY A 228 0.81 25.58 -19.71
N ARG A 229 1.27 26.40 -20.67
CA ARG A 229 0.43 27.40 -21.35
C ARG A 229 -0.74 26.77 -22.15
N PRO A 230 -1.77 27.52 -22.50
CA PRO A 230 -2.76 27.08 -23.46
C PRO A 230 -2.09 26.62 -24.76
N ASN A 231 -2.61 25.54 -25.36
CA ASN A 231 -2.12 24.96 -26.62
C ASN A 231 -0.68 24.37 -26.59
N ALA A 232 -0.01 24.32 -25.45
CA ALA A 232 1.28 23.61 -25.31
C ALA A 232 1.14 22.09 -25.53
N GLY A 233 -0.08 21.54 -25.40
CA GLY A 233 -0.36 20.13 -25.65
C GLY A 233 -0.73 19.33 -24.41
N LYS A 234 -1.16 19.97 -23.32
CA LYS A 234 -1.58 19.29 -22.07
C LYS A 234 -2.66 18.23 -22.30
N SER A 235 -3.73 18.57 -23.04
CA SER A 235 -4.81 17.61 -23.35
C SER A 235 -4.33 16.46 -24.24
N THR A 236 -3.35 16.72 -25.13
CA THR A 236 -2.71 15.67 -25.94
C THR A 236 -1.86 14.75 -25.08
N LEU A 237 -1.10 15.31 -24.13
CA LEU A 237 -0.36 14.53 -23.14
C LEU A 237 -1.29 13.67 -22.28
N LEU A 238 -2.37 14.27 -21.78
CA LEU A 238 -3.37 13.57 -20.98
C LEU A 238 -3.95 12.37 -21.73
N ASN A 239 -4.30 12.56 -23.03
CA ASN A 239 -4.79 11.48 -23.88
C ASN A 239 -3.73 10.41 -24.15
N LEU A 240 -2.45 10.79 -24.32
CA LEU A 240 -1.34 9.87 -24.49
C LEU A 240 -1.13 9.02 -23.21
N LEU A 241 -1.20 9.66 -22.04
CA LEU A 241 -1.05 8.97 -20.75
C LEU A 241 -2.24 8.05 -20.44
N ALA A 242 -3.47 8.52 -20.73
CA ALA A 242 -4.70 7.77 -20.51
C ALA A 242 -4.80 6.52 -21.40
N GLY A 243 -4.25 6.53 -22.62
CA GLY A 243 -4.17 5.39 -23.53
C GLY A 243 -5.44 4.54 -23.57
N PHE A 244 -5.30 3.23 -23.89
CA PHE A 244 -6.37 2.24 -23.77
C PHE A 244 -6.60 1.73 -22.33
N ASP A 245 -5.65 1.96 -21.41
CA ASP A 245 -5.72 1.57 -20.01
C ASP A 245 -6.27 2.74 -19.16
N ARG A 246 -7.53 3.06 -19.33
CA ARG A 246 -8.25 3.78 -18.27
C ARG A 246 -8.33 2.84 -17.07
N ALA A 247 -7.57 3.14 -16.02
CA ALA A 247 -7.79 2.48 -14.75
C ALA A 247 -9.28 2.61 -14.42
N ILE A 248 -9.96 1.47 -14.23
CA ILE A 248 -11.33 1.48 -13.73
C ILE A 248 -11.20 1.97 -12.29
N VAL A 249 -11.39 3.26 -12.07
CA VAL A 249 -11.47 3.83 -10.73
C VAL A 249 -12.74 3.26 -10.11
N THR A 250 -12.60 2.15 -9.42
CA THR A 250 -13.63 1.75 -8.45
C THR A 250 -13.51 2.72 -7.29
N PRO A 251 -14.54 3.51 -6.95
CA PRO A 251 -14.50 4.32 -5.76
C PRO A 251 -14.43 3.40 -4.56
N VAL A 252 -13.26 3.22 -3.98
CA VAL A 252 -13.10 2.63 -2.66
C VAL A 252 -13.59 3.69 -1.68
N ALA A 253 -14.76 3.46 -1.12
CA ALA A 253 -15.33 4.34 -0.11
C ALA A 253 -14.37 4.40 1.09
N GLY A 254 -13.79 5.58 1.33
CA GLY A 254 -12.93 5.82 2.49
C GLY A 254 -11.54 6.40 2.20
N THR A 255 -11.08 6.45 0.96
CA THR A 255 -9.80 7.06 0.62
C THR A 255 -9.99 8.49 0.11
N THR A 256 -9.60 9.45 0.93
CA THR A 256 -9.29 10.87 0.72
C THR A 256 -10.34 11.79 0.09
N ARG A 257 -10.49 12.93 0.75
CA ARG A 257 -11.40 14.05 0.52
C ARG A 257 -11.13 14.90 -0.75
N ASP A 258 -10.20 14.51 -1.62
CA ASP A 258 -9.84 15.28 -2.79
C ASP A 258 -10.29 14.59 -4.08
N VAL A 259 -10.83 15.40 -4.99
CA VAL A 259 -11.34 14.97 -6.31
C VAL A 259 -10.14 14.59 -7.17
N VAL A 260 -9.79 13.30 -7.20
CA VAL A 260 -8.92 12.74 -8.25
C VAL A 260 -9.76 12.73 -9.53
N GLU A 261 -9.41 13.58 -10.49
CA GLU A 261 -10.20 13.68 -11.73
C GLU A 261 -9.95 12.49 -12.65
N GLN A 262 -8.74 11.95 -12.65
CA GLN A 262 -8.40 10.77 -13.45
C GLN A 262 -7.16 10.06 -12.90
N ALA A 263 -7.22 8.73 -12.71
CA ALA A 263 -6.04 7.91 -12.47
C ALA A 263 -5.60 7.23 -13.77
N VAL A 264 -4.30 7.27 -14.07
CA VAL A 264 -3.72 6.62 -15.25
C VAL A 264 -2.51 5.80 -14.85
N GLN A 265 -2.31 4.66 -15.51
CA GLN A 265 -1.14 3.81 -15.31
C GLN A 265 -0.03 4.22 -16.28
N LEU A 266 1.12 4.62 -15.76
CA LEU A 266 2.32 4.96 -16.53
C LEU A 266 3.47 4.00 -16.17
N GLY A 267 3.65 2.94 -16.95
CA GLY A 267 4.52 1.84 -16.58
C GLY A 267 3.99 1.13 -15.33
N ASP A 268 4.81 1.02 -14.28
CA ASP A 268 4.43 0.44 -13.00
C ASP A 268 3.93 1.48 -11.97
N ILE A 269 3.81 2.75 -12.36
CA ILE A 269 3.42 3.85 -11.48
C ILE A 269 2.01 4.30 -11.82
N ARG A 270 1.14 4.38 -10.82
CA ARG A 270 -0.15 5.04 -10.92
C ARG A 270 0.03 6.55 -10.76
N LEU A 271 -0.42 7.32 -11.74
CA LEU A 271 -0.51 8.77 -11.65
C LEU A 271 -1.94 9.19 -11.31
N ASN A 272 -2.13 9.84 -10.18
CA ASN A 272 -3.38 10.49 -9.82
C ASN A 272 -3.36 11.90 -10.46
N LEU A 273 -4.00 12.07 -11.59
CA LEU A 273 -3.98 13.32 -12.33
C LEU A 273 -4.99 14.32 -11.76
N PHE A 274 -4.52 15.54 -11.51
CA PHE A 274 -5.37 16.68 -11.19
C PHE A 274 -5.48 17.58 -12.39
N ASP A 275 -6.71 18.01 -12.75
CA ASP A 275 -6.89 18.98 -13.84
C ASP A 275 -6.43 20.37 -13.39
N THR A 276 -5.42 20.87 -14.07
CA THR A 276 -4.90 22.22 -13.90
C THR A 276 -5.31 23.12 -15.08
N ALA A 277 -6.38 22.75 -15.82
CA ALA A 277 -6.85 23.51 -17.01
C ALA A 277 -7.27 24.96 -16.70
N GLY A 278 -7.40 25.33 -15.42
CA GLY A 278 -7.81 26.66 -14.94
C GLY A 278 -6.69 27.68 -14.69
N LEU A 279 -5.43 27.44 -15.09
CA LEU A 279 -4.32 28.37 -14.84
C LEU A 279 -4.32 29.57 -15.80
N ARG A 280 -5.44 30.30 -15.89
CA ARG A 280 -5.47 31.61 -16.58
C ARG A 280 -5.53 32.71 -15.54
N GLU A 281 -4.71 33.76 -15.71
CA GLU A 281 -4.94 35.03 -15.01
C GLU A 281 -6.18 35.67 -15.59
N THR A 282 -7.23 35.84 -14.78
CA THR A 282 -8.46 36.53 -15.15
C THR A 282 -8.80 37.54 -14.07
N GLU A 283 -9.44 38.63 -14.50
CA GLU A 283 -9.95 39.71 -13.63
C GLU A 283 -11.22 39.31 -12.88
N ASP A 284 -11.76 38.10 -13.13
CA ASP A 284 -13.01 37.66 -12.51
C ASP A 284 -12.70 36.90 -11.19
N ALA A 285 -13.36 37.30 -10.12
CA ALA A 285 -13.07 36.78 -8.76
C ALA A 285 -13.30 35.27 -8.61
N ILE A 286 -14.19 34.67 -9.40
CA ILE A 286 -14.48 33.22 -9.37
C ILE A 286 -13.39 32.44 -10.10
N GLU A 287 -12.84 32.97 -11.20
CA GLU A 287 -11.74 32.38 -11.93
C GLU A 287 -10.40 32.52 -11.15
N ALA A 288 -10.17 33.64 -10.47
CA ALA A 288 -9.01 33.83 -9.59
C ALA A 288 -8.94 32.82 -8.45
N GLU A 289 -10.08 32.41 -7.89
CA GLU A 289 -10.14 31.35 -6.88
C GLU A 289 -9.81 29.97 -7.49
N GLY A 290 -10.28 29.68 -8.69
CA GLY A 290 -9.94 28.45 -9.43
C GLY A 290 -8.44 28.34 -9.72
N ILE A 291 -7.83 29.44 -10.16
CA ILE A 291 -6.37 29.56 -10.38
C ILE A 291 -5.59 29.30 -9.09
N ARG A 292 -6.00 29.93 -7.98
CA ARG A 292 -5.35 29.75 -6.68
C ARG A 292 -5.41 28.30 -6.19
N ARG A 293 -6.54 27.62 -6.38
CA ARG A 293 -6.70 26.18 -6.07
C ARG A 293 -5.80 25.31 -6.93
N SER A 294 -5.70 25.61 -8.23
CA SER A 294 -4.83 24.87 -9.14
C SER A 294 -3.35 25.06 -8.78
N TRP A 295 -2.93 26.26 -8.38
CA TRP A 295 -1.56 26.49 -7.89
C TRP A 295 -1.29 25.75 -6.58
N LYS A 296 -2.24 25.76 -5.64
CA LYS A 296 -2.10 25.03 -4.37
C LYS A 296 -1.96 23.52 -4.64
N LYS A 297 -2.77 22.95 -5.52
CA LYS A 297 -2.66 21.54 -5.91
C LYS A 297 -1.32 21.21 -6.58
N MET A 298 -0.81 22.09 -7.42
CA MET A 298 0.54 21.94 -7.99
C MET A 298 1.62 21.97 -6.88
N GLU A 299 1.39 22.77 -5.85
CA GLU A 299 2.30 22.86 -4.70
C GLU A 299 2.30 21.60 -3.85
N GLU A 300 1.22 20.89 -3.79
CA GLU A 300 1.03 19.63 -3.04
C GLU A 300 1.36 18.38 -3.88
N ALA A 301 1.50 18.52 -5.21
CA ALA A 301 1.76 17.40 -6.11
C ALA A 301 3.14 16.77 -5.87
N GLY A 302 3.17 15.44 -5.80
CA GLY A 302 4.41 14.64 -5.71
C GLY A 302 5.16 14.53 -7.03
N LEU A 303 4.52 14.91 -8.17
CA LEU A 303 5.12 14.95 -9.49
C LEU A 303 4.51 16.11 -10.31
N ILE A 304 5.35 16.84 -11.01
CA ILE A 304 4.92 17.89 -11.95
C ILE A 304 5.40 17.54 -13.35
N LEU A 305 4.48 17.46 -14.30
CA LEU A 305 4.77 17.37 -15.73
C LEU A 305 4.49 18.75 -16.38
N ALA A 306 5.54 19.53 -16.59
CA ALA A 306 5.43 20.86 -17.19
C ALA A 306 5.58 20.75 -18.71
N VAL A 307 4.53 21.14 -19.46
CA VAL A 307 4.48 21.01 -20.93
C VAL A 307 4.76 22.36 -21.58
N PHE A 308 5.78 22.40 -22.43
CA PHE A 308 6.20 23.56 -23.22
C PHE A 308 6.03 23.29 -24.70
N ASP A 309 5.73 24.33 -25.46
CA ASP A 309 5.58 24.22 -26.93
C ASP A 309 6.96 24.36 -27.60
N GLY A 310 7.52 23.27 -28.08
CA GLY A 310 8.83 23.22 -28.74
C GLY A 310 8.88 24.02 -30.07
N SER A 311 7.71 24.29 -30.67
CA SER A 311 7.63 25.01 -31.98
C SER A 311 7.65 26.53 -31.84
N GLU A 312 7.62 27.07 -30.60
CA GLU A 312 7.63 28.52 -30.34
C GLU A 312 8.83 28.91 -29.45
N PRO A 313 9.34 30.15 -29.56
CA PRO A 313 10.35 30.62 -28.57
C PRO A 313 9.77 30.68 -27.15
N PRO A 314 10.61 30.53 -26.13
CA PRO A 314 10.17 30.62 -24.73
C PRO A 314 9.55 31.99 -24.43
N SER A 315 8.37 32.00 -23.85
CA SER A 315 7.69 33.20 -23.38
C SER A 315 8.04 33.53 -21.92
N ARG A 316 7.63 34.75 -21.49
CA ARG A 316 7.75 35.13 -20.06
C ARG A 316 6.95 34.22 -19.16
N GLU A 317 5.80 33.72 -19.61
CA GLU A 317 4.95 32.77 -18.87
C GLU A 317 5.64 31.41 -18.71
N ASP A 318 6.34 30.92 -19.75
CA ASP A 318 7.10 29.69 -19.68
C ASP A 318 8.22 29.77 -18.64
N LEU A 319 8.95 30.88 -18.60
CA LEU A 319 10.01 31.12 -17.63
C LEU A 319 9.43 31.25 -16.20
N ALA A 320 8.33 31.95 -16.04
CA ALA A 320 7.65 32.07 -14.74
C ALA A 320 7.16 30.70 -14.23
N LEU A 321 6.60 29.86 -15.12
CA LEU A 321 6.20 28.50 -14.78
C LEU A 321 7.41 27.65 -14.38
N ALA A 322 8.51 27.71 -15.16
CA ALA A 322 9.74 26.99 -14.86
C ALA A 322 10.30 27.35 -13.47
N GLN A 323 10.37 28.66 -13.15
CA GLN A 323 10.82 29.15 -11.85
C GLN A 323 9.97 28.60 -10.68
N ARG A 324 8.65 28.47 -10.87
CA ARG A 324 7.75 27.90 -9.85
C ARG A 324 7.92 26.39 -9.67
N CYS A 325 8.44 25.66 -10.65
CA CYS A 325 8.76 24.25 -10.56
C CYS A 325 10.10 23.99 -9.85
N ALA A 326 10.93 25.02 -9.63
CA ALA A 326 12.25 24.88 -9.01
C ALA A 326 12.19 24.20 -7.63
N GLY A 327 13.09 23.24 -7.41
CA GLY A 327 13.21 22.51 -6.14
C GLY A 327 12.11 21.46 -5.90
N ARG A 328 11.27 21.16 -6.90
CA ARG A 328 10.19 20.18 -6.83
C ARG A 328 10.48 18.97 -7.73
N PRO A 329 9.82 17.82 -7.49
CA PRO A 329 9.86 16.68 -8.42
C PRO A 329 9.17 17.04 -9.72
N ALA A 330 9.90 17.69 -10.65
CA ALA A 330 9.35 18.23 -11.88
C ALA A 330 10.15 17.79 -13.12
N ILE A 331 9.42 17.43 -14.18
CA ILE A 331 9.96 17.11 -15.50
C ILE A 331 9.41 18.12 -16.51
N ALA A 332 10.29 18.74 -17.27
CA ALA A 332 9.91 19.57 -18.41
C ALA A 332 9.72 18.70 -19.65
N LEU A 333 8.57 18.79 -20.29
CA LEU A 333 8.25 18.12 -21.55
C LEU A 333 8.20 19.19 -22.66
N VAL A 334 9.23 19.26 -23.49
CA VAL A 334 9.28 20.14 -24.68
C VAL A 334 8.55 19.39 -25.79
N ASN A 335 7.26 19.70 -25.93
CA ASN A 335 6.34 19.00 -26.83
C ASN A 335 6.41 19.53 -28.26
N LYS A 336 5.83 18.79 -29.22
CA LYS A 336 5.76 19.07 -30.65
C LYS A 336 7.13 18.91 -31.36
N GLU A 337 7.90 17.89 -30.97
CA GLU A 337 9.16 17.53 -31.63
C GLU A 337 8.98 17.20 -33.14
N ASP A 338 7.73 16.91 -33.55
CA ASP A 338 7.34 16.78 -34.98
C ASP A 338 7.44 18.06 -35.77
N LYS A 339 7.69 19.22 -35.13
CA LYS A 339 7.86 20.52 -35.73
C LYS A 339 9.28 21.06 -35.57
N PRO A 340 9.68 22.07 -36.40
CA PRO A 340 10.97 22.73 -36.22
C PRO A 340 11.10 23.32 -34.83
N THR A 341 12.13 22.91 -34.09
CA THR A 341 12.38 23.36 -32.73
C THR A 341 12.81 24.83 -32.70
N ARG A 342 12.08 25.65 -31.95
CA ARG A 342 12.37 27.07 -31.69
C ARG A 342 12.53 27.37 -30.19
N PHE A 343 12.20 26.41 -29.32
CA PHE A 343 12.26 26.54 -27.88
C PHE A 343 13.69 26.33 -27.41
N ASP A 344 14.26 27.33 -26.75
CA ASP A 344 15.55 27.20 -26.09
C ASP A 344 15.37 26.53 -24.72
N ALA A 345 15.65 25.25 -24.66
CA ALA A 345 15.48 24.43 -23.46
C ALA A 345 16.50 24.75 -22.36
N GLU A 346 17.66 25.36 -22.69
CA GLU A 346 18.69 25.72 -21.72
C GLU A 346 18.20 26.78 -20.72
N LEU A 347 17.27 27.64 -21.14
CA LEU A 347 16.68 28.67 -20.30
C LEU A 347 15.82 28.10 -19.14
N ILE A 348 15.27 26.91 -19.30
CA ILE A 348 14.43 26.27 -18.28
C ILE A 348 15.14 25.13 -17.58
N ALA A 349 16.18 24.55 -18.15
CA ALA A 349 16.89 23.39 -17.62
C ALA A 349 17.28 23.51 -16.14
N PRO A 350 17.74 24.66 -15.62
CA PRO A 350 18.12 24.80 -14.21
C PRO A 350 16.97 24.58 -13.20
N TYR A 351 15.72 24.64 -13.65
CA TYR A 351 14.54 24.54 -12.79
C TYR A 351 13.91 23.14 -12.73
N PHE A 352 14.43 22.19 -13.53
CA PHE A 352 13.87 20.85 -13.67
C PHE A 352 14.92 19.77 -13.42
N ALA A 353 14.50 18.66 -12.86
CA ALA A 353 15.37 17.49 -12.74
C ALA A 353 15.72 16.89 -14.10
N MET A 354 14.81 17.00 -15.08
CA MET A 354 14.98 16.53 -16.45
C MET A 354 14.18 17.38 -17.42
N VAL A 355 14.76 17.59 -18.62
CA VAL A 355 14.07 18.22 -19.77
C VAL A 355 14.05 17.21 -20.90
N LEU A 356 12.87 16.90 -21.41
CA LEU A 356 12.64 15.85 -22.41
C LEU A 356 11.98 16.43 -23.65
N PRO A 357 12.60 16.31 -24.83
CA PRO A 357 11.89 16.53 -26.09
C PRO A 357 10.90 15.37 -26.31
N VAL A 358 9.67 15.68 -26.64
CA VAL A 358 8.60 14.68 -26.85
C VAL A 358 7.65 15.10 -27.96
N CYS A 359 7.03 14.12 -28.61
CA CYS A 359 5.86 14.30 -29.43
C CYS A 359 4.67 13.59 -28.80
N CYS A 360 3.80 14.32 -28.10
CA CYS A 360 2.65 13.73 -27.40
C CYS A 360 1.62 13.06 -28.33
N ARG A 361 1.80 13.12 -29.65
CA ARG A 361 1.01 12.40 -30.65
C ARG A 361 1.57 11.00 -30.93
N GLU A 362 2.81 10.74 -30.55
CA GLU A 362 3.51 9.47 -30.78
C GLU A 362 3.51 8.61 -29.53
N GLU A 363 3.09 7.37 -29.66
CA GLU A 363 3.03 6.41 -28.55
C GLU A 363 4.39 6.15 -27.93
N GLY A 364 5.47 6.29 -28.71
CA GLY A 364 6.85 6.17 -28.23
C GLY A 364 7.19 7.13 -27.08
N SER A 365 6.63 8.34 -27.09
CA SER A 365 6.83 9.35 -26.04
C SER A 365 6.33 8.89 -24.67
N ARG A 366 5.30 8.05 -24.60
CA ARG A 366 4.80 7.47 -23.34
C ARG A 366 5.88 6.66 -22.61
N LYS A 367 6.66 5.87 -23.36
CA LYS A 367 7.75 5.06 -22.77
C LYS A 367 8.90 5.93 -22.24
N VAL A 368 9.22 6.99 -22.98
CA VAL A 368 10.27 7.97 -22.59
C VAL A 368 9.86 8.69 -21.30
N ILE A 369 8.62 9.16 -21.22
CA ILE A 369 8.07 9.81 -20.03
C ILE A 369 8.03 8.83 -18.86
N ALA A 370 7.58 7.57 -19.07
CA ALA A 370 7.54 6.56 -18.02
C ALA A 370 8.93 6.29 -17.42
N ALA A 371 9.95 6.13 -18.26
CA ALA A 371 11.32 5.92 -17.81
C ALA A 371 11.87 7.12 -17.01
N ALA A 372 11.56 8.34 -17.45
CA ALA A 372 11.97 9.55 -16.75
C ALA A 372 11.28 9.73 -15.40
N VAL A 373 9.97 9.44 -15.32
CA VAL A 373 9.21 9.47 -14.07
C VAL A 373 9.75 8.42 -13.10
N ALA A 374 9.96 7.18 -13.56
CA ALA A 374 10.54 6.12 -12.73
C ALA A 374 11.93 6.48 -12.19
N ARG A 375 12.76 7.13 -13.01
CA ARG A 375 14.09 7.63 -12.60
C ARG A 375 14.00 8.74 -11.56
N LEU A 376 13.10 9.73 -11.78
CA LEU A 376 12.92 10.86 -10.87
C LEU A 376 12.43 10.41 -9.49
N LEU A 377 11.48 9.48 -9.47
CA LEU A 377 10.87 8.97 -8.24
C LEU A 377 11.64 7.79 -7.62
N GLY A 378 12.78 7.39 -8.22
CA GLY A 378 13.65 6.35 -7.69
C GLY A 378 13.08 4.92 -7.76
N THR A 379 11.94 4.72 -8.42
CA THR A 379 11.27 3.41 -8.46
C THR A 379 12.01 2.37 -9.31
N GLY A 380 12.79 2.80 -10.28
CA GLY A 380 13.57 1.91 -11.14
C GLY A 380 14.72 1.16 -10.44
N SER A 381 15.12 1.58 -9.23
CA SER A 381 16.19 0.94 -8.45
C SER A 381 15.68 0.01 -7.35
N ILE A 382 14.36 -0.12 -7.18
CA ILE A 382 13.77 -0.98 -6.16
C ILE A 382 13.77 -2.44 -6.64
N ASP A 383 14.30 -3.34 -5.80
CA ASP A 383 14.07 -4.77 -5.95
C ASP A 383 12.65 -5.09 -5.44
N PRO A 384 11.71 -5.49 -6.33
CA PRO A 384 10.33 -5.74 -5.94
C PRO A 384 10.15 -6.98 -5.05
N HIS A 385 11.19 -7.77 -4.83
CA HIS A 385 11.18 -8.94 -3.95
C HIS A 385 11.89 -8.68 -2.62
N ALA A 386 12.50 -7.51 -2.44
CA ALA A 386 13.17 -7.16 -1.21
C ALA A 386 12.18 -6.81 -0.09
N ALA A 387 12.69 -6.87 1.16
CA ALA A 387 11.97 -6.33 2.31
C ALA A 387 11.80 -4.82 2.15
N SER A 388 10.59 -4.32 2.37
CA SER A 388 10.25 -2.90 2.31
C SER A 388 9.26 -2.52 3.40
N LEU A 389 9.34 -1.26 3.85
CA LEU A 389 8.34 -0.69 4.76
C LEU A 389 7.09 -0.30 3.95
N SER A 390 5.89 -0.61 4.46
CA SER A 390 4.65 -0.39 3.72
C SER A 390 3.78 0.75 4.25
N GLY A 391 4.03 1.25 5.46
CA GLY A 391 3.19 2.30 6.04
C GLY A 391 3.90 3.18 7.05
N GLN A 392 3.26 4.30 7.42
CA GLN A 392 3.80 5.27 8.38
C GLN A 392 4.10 4.67 9.76
N ARG A 393 3.29 3.69 10.21
CA ARG A 393 3.53 2.97 11.45
C ARG A 393 4.89 2.26 11.41
N GLN A 394 5.14 1.50 10.35
CA GLN A 394 6.39 0.76 10.15
C GLN A 394 7.57 1.73 9.99
N LEU A 395 7.41 2.81 9.21
CA LEU A 395 8.44 3.84 9.05
C LEU A 395 8.80 4.50 10.38
N SER A 396 7.81 4.91 11.18
CA SER A 396 8.02 5.53 12.49
C SER A 396 8.75 4.59 13.45
N ALA A 397 8.40 3.31 13.47
CA ALA A 397 9.07 2.31 14.27
C ALA A 397 10.52 2.07 13.80
N ALA A 398 10.75 2.00 12.48
CA ALA A 398 12.10 1.86 11.91
C ALA A 398 12.99 3.06 12.23
N LEU A 399 12.46 4.29 12.17
CA LEU A 399 13.18 5.50 12.55
C LEU A 399 13.58 5.48 14.04
N ARG A 400 12.66 5.13 14.94
CA ARG A 400 12.95 5.00 16.38
C ARG A 400 14.02 3.95 16.64
N ALA A 401 13.93 2.78 16.02
CA ALA A 401 14.91 1.72 16.18
C ALA A 401 16.30 2.15 15.67
N ARG A 402 16.35 2.83 14.52
CA ARG A 402 17.60 3.38 13.97
C ARG A 402 18.23 4.41 14.91
N ASP A 403 17.42 5.35 15.42
CA ASP A 403 17.90 6.42 16.29
C ASP A 403 18.38 5.86 17.65
N ALA A 404 17.71 4.85 18.19
CA ALA A 404 18.13 4.15 19.40
C ALA A 404 19.45 3.38 19.17
N ALA A 405 19.60 2.69 18.04
CA ALA A 405 20.87 2.02 17.68
C ALA A 405 22.03 3.04 17.50
N ALA A 406 21.73 4.21 16.90
CA ALA A 406 22.71 5.29 16.80
C ALA A 406 23.07 5.86 18.18
N GLY A 407 22.10 6.06 19.07
CA GLY A 407 22.32 6.48 20.45
C GLY A 407 23.20 5.50 21.23
N ALA A 408 22.99 4.19 21.05
CA ALA A 408 23.85 3.17 21.65
C ALA A 408 25.32 3.26 21.16
N LEU A 409 25.52 3.50 19.84
CA LEU A 409 26.85 3.71 19.27
C LEU A 409 27.53 4.97 19.83
N ASP A 410 26.77 6.07 19.96
CA ASP A 410 27.27 7.34 20.49
C ASP A 410 27.61 7.21 22.00
N ALA A 411 26.78 6.51 22.78
CA ALA A 411 27.05 6.21 24.17
C ALA A 411 28.33 5.39 24.35
N ALA A 412 28.51 4.36 23.52
CA ALA A 412 29.72 3.53 23.54
C ALA A 412 30.97 4.31 23.12
N ALA A 413 30.88 5.21 22.14
CA ALA A 413 31.98 6.04 21.68
C ALA A 413 32.34 7.18 22.66
N GLY A 414 31.31 7.74 23.35
CA GLY A 414 31.47 8.81 24.33
C GLY A 414 31.99 8.38 25.71
N GLY A 415 32.17 7.06 25.93
CA GLY A 415 32.65 6.51 27.20
C GLY A 415 31.59 6.56 28.30
N PHE A 416 30.30 6.67 27.94
CA PHE A 416 29.19 6.47 28.87
C PHE A 416 29.17 4.99 29.31
N GLY A 417 28.73 4.72 30.52
CA GLY A 417 28.69 3.35 31.05
C GLY A 417 27.88 2.39 30.18
N LEU A 418 28.12 1.08 30.32
CA LEU A 418 27.41 0.04 29.56
C LEU A 418 25.92 -0.01 29.89
N ASP A 419 25.50 0.51 31.04
CA ASP A 419 24.12 0.76 31.43
C ASP A 419 23.39 1.71 30.45
N ALA A 420 24.05 2.82 30.06
CA ALA A 420 23.49 3.73 29.06
C ALA A 420 23.36 3.07 27.66
N VAL A 421 24.31 2.24 27.28
CA VAL A 421 24.25 1.45 26.04
C VAL A 421 23.09 0.44 26.12
N SER A 422 22.94 -0.25 27.25
CA SER A 422 21.86 -1.24 27.50
C SER A 422 20.48 -0.60 27.32
N VAL A 423 20.23 0.58 27.89
CA VAL A 423 18.95 1.31 27.73
C VAL A 423 18.66 1.59 26.25
N CYS A 424 19.64 2.08 25.49
CA CYS A 424 19.44 2.36 24.06
C CYS A 424 19.20 1.07 23.25
N VAL A 425 19.80 -0.05 23.63
CA VAL A 425 19.56 -1.35 22.96
C VAL A 425 18.13 -1.85 23.27
N ASP A 426 17.64 -1.68 24.49
CA ASP A 426 16.24 -2.00 24.86
C ASP A 426 15.26 -1.13 24.07
N ASP A 427 15.50 0.18 23.96
CA ASP A 427 14.66 1.08 23.15
C ASP A 427 14.63 0.63 21.66
N ALA A 428 15.77 0.18 21.13
CA ALA A 428 15.84 -0.34 19.77
C ALA A 428 15.03 -1.64 19.61
N LEU A 429 15.14 -2.57 20.57
CA LEU A 429 14.37 -3.81 20.59
C LEU A 429 12.86 -3.56 20.67
N ASP A 430 12.44 -2.67 21.55
CA ASP A 430 11.03 -2.28 21.68
C ASP A 430 10.49 -1.67 20.38
N ALA A 431 11.25 -0.79 19.75
CA ALA A 431 10.86 -0.23 18.47
C ALA A 431 10.76 -1.27 17.34
N LEU A 432 11.65 -2.29 17.33
CA LEU A 432 11.57 -3.41 16.39
C LEU A 432 10.38 -4.34 16.68
N CYS A 433 10.01 -4.54 17.96
CA CYS A 433 8.80 -5.26 18.35
C CYS A 433 7.53 -4.51 17.92
N ASP A 434 7.52 -3.19 18.04
CA ASP A 434 6.45 -2.34 17.52
C ASP A 434 6.35 -2.43 16.00
N LEU A 435 7.49 -2.49 15.28
CA LEU A 435 7.51 -2.62 13.83
C LEU A 435 6.86 -3.94 13.39
N THR A 436 7.21 -5.06 14.01
CA THR A 436 6.62 -6.38 13.71
C THR A 436 5.19 -6.54 14.23
N GLY A 437 4.78 -5.69 15.19
CA GLY A 437 3.46 -5.70 15.81
C GLY A 437 3.35 -6.67 17.01
N GLU A 438 4.46 -7.14 17.55
CA GLU A 438 4.46 -8.01 18.75
C GLU A 438 3.96 -7.28 19.99
N ASN A 439 4.29 -5.96 20.12
CA ASN A 439 3.84 -5.09 21.19
C ASN A 439 2.63 -4.23 20.80
N ALA A 440 1.95 -4.56 19.69
CA ALA A 440 0.85 -3.72 19.19
C ALA A 440 -0.31 -3.69 20.19
N SER A 441 -0.67 -2.49 20.64
CA SER A 441 -1.86 -2.28 21.47
C SER A 441 -3.14 -2.57 20.66
N GLU A 442 -4.25 -2.85 21.36
CA GLU A 442 -5.54 -3.08 20.73
C GLU A 442 -5.96 -1.89 19.84
N ALA A 443 -5.68 -0.66 20.26
CA ALA A 443 -5.95 0.55 19.49
C ALA A 443 -5.16 0.58 18.15
N VAL A 444 -3.90 0.16 18.15
CA VAL A 444 -3.10 0.06 16.91
C VAL A 444 -3.67 -1.00 15.99
N ILE A 445 -4.05 -2.16 16.53
CA ILE A 445 -4.68 -3.24 15.77
C ILE A 445 -5.99 -2.74 15.14
N GLU A 446 -6.87 -2.10 15.89
CA GLU A 446 -8.11 -1.51 15.38
C GLU A 446 -7.84 -0.52 14.25
N GLN A 447 -6.92 0.42 14.43
CA GLN A 447 -6.57 1.42 13.42
C GLN A 447 -6.04 0.81 12.11
N VAL A 448 -5.28 -0.28 12.19
CA VAL A 448 -4.82 -1.02 11.00
C VAL A 448 -6.00 -1.60 10.23
N PHE A 449 -6.94 -2.26 10.93
CA PHE A 449 -8.04 -2.97 10.27
C PHE A 449 -9.22 -2.08 9.85
N GLU A 450 -9.41 -0.89 10.45
CA GLU A 450 -10.43 0.09 10.02
C GLU A 450 -10.28 0.52 8.55
N ARG A 451 -9.07 0.46 7.99
CA ARG A 451 -8.78 0.83 6.60
C ARG A 451 -9.12 -0.27 5.59
N PHE A 452 -9.47 -1.45 6.06
CA PHE A 452 -9.77 -2.59 5.21
C PHE A 452 -11.19 -2.53 4.62
N CYS A 453 -11.37 -3.18 3.47
CA CYS A 453 -12.70 -3.42 2.93
C CYS A 453 -13.46 -4.44 3.76
N VAL A 454 -14.79 -4.31 3.81
CA VAL A 454 -15.69 -5.35 4.33
C VAL A 454 -15.55 -6.61 3.45
N GLY A 455 -15.41 -7.78 4.08
CA GLY A 455 -15.19 -9.04 3.37
C GLY A 455 -13.73 -9.52 3.30
N LYS A 456 -12.80 -8.71 3.89
CA LYS A 456 -11.37 -9.05 4.05
C LYS A 456 -10.92 -9.13 5.50
#